data_f100742cb02ca70afd444b607be55d46
#
_entry.id   f100742cb02ca70afd444b607be55d46
#
_cell.length_a   1.000
_cell.length_b   1.000
_cell.length_c   1.000
_cell.angle_alpha   90.00
_cell.angle_beta   90.00
_cell.angle_gamma   90.00
#
_symmetry.space_group_name_H-M   'P 1'
#
loop_
_entity.id
_entity.type
_entity.pdbx_description
1 polymer ?
#
loop_
_entity_poly.entity_id
_entity_poly.type
_entity_poly.pdbx_seq_one_letter_code
_entity_poly.pdbx_strand_id
1 'polypeptide(L)'
;MRFLHTADWHLGRIFYGQYLTEEQAHVLEHQFFTILKDENIDGILLAGDIFDRAVPPIEAIELWDSIITRLAMDYKVPLFVVSGNHDGAERLEVGRSMLGQSGIHIWGSPHHALKPFEFEGTDGKVAICPMPFSEPRRIGEALGLSSANTVLATVQNLGSVETKTKAKSKRSKSKESFQDIIEGSLFADVEATNAESTDTEIADIATQRYEQNCESTLNLHNYDQMYQAGSD
;
A
#
# COMPACT_ATOMS: atom_id res chain seq x y z
N MET A 1 -25.33 3.90 1.11
CA MET A 1 -24.23 2.98 1.46
C MET A 1 -23.54 3.47 2.72
N ARG A 2 -23.29 2.61 3.72
CA ARG A 2 -22.72 2.96 5.02
C ARG A 2 -21.52 2.08 5.32
N PHE A 3 -20.36 2.68 5.57
CA PHE A 3 -19.14 1.97 5.94
C PHE A 3 -18.79 2.21 7.41
N LEU A 4 -18.34 1.16 8.09
CA LEU A 4 -17.69 1.25 9.38
C LEU A 4 -16.18 1.36 9.15
N HIS A 5 -15.60 2.51 9.50
CA HIS A 5 -14.16 2.72 9.40
C HIS A 5 -13.50 2.57 10.77
N THR A 6 -12.49 1.73 10.85
CA THR A 6 -11.69 1.47 12.04
C THR A 6 -10.22 1.29 11.66
N ALA A 7 -9.29 1.46 12.61
CA ALA A 7 -7.86 1.33 12.43
C ALA A 7 -7.17 0.98 13.75
N ASP A 8 -5.89 0.65 13.71
CA ASP A 8 -5.01 0.60 14.87
C ASP A 8 -5.51 -0.36 15.99
N TRP A 9 -5.89 -1.56 15.61
CA TRP A 9 -6.35 -2.56 16.59
C TRP A 9 -5.21 -3.06 17.46
N HIS A 10 -3.99 -3.12 16.94
CA HIS A 10 -2.78 -3.58 17.63
C HIS A 10 -2.99 -4.86 18.44
N LEU A 11 -3.61 -5.87 17.82
CA LEU A 11 -3.89 -7.15 18.48
C LEU A 11 -2.60 -7.77 19.03
N GLY A 12 -2.67 -8.22 20.29
CA GLY A 12 -1.51 -8.77 20.99
C GLY A 12 -0.58 -7.72 21.60
N ARG A 13 -1.06 -6.49 21.79
CA ARG A 13 -0.30 -5.42 22.43
C ARG A 13 0.06 -5.76 23.89
N ILE A 14 1.28 -5.41 24.25
CA ILE A 14 1.75 -5.49 25.64
C ILE A 14 1.81 -4.08 26.20
N PHE A 15 1.17 -3.86 27.34
CA PHE A 15 1.21 -2.61 28.07
C PHE A 15 1.65 -2.84 29.52
N TYR A 16 2.75 -2.22 29.93
CA TYR A 16 3.38 -2.44 31.24
C TYR A 16 3.58 -3.92 31.61
N GLY A 17 3.96 -4.74 30.64
CA GLY A 17 4.20 -6.18 30.85
C GLY A 17 2.93 -7.05 30.89
N GLN A 18 1.75 -6.48 30.68
CA GLN A 18 0.47 -7.17 30.58
C GLN A 18 0.06 -7.30 29.10
N TYR A 19 -0.37 -8.49 28.68
CA TYR A 19 -0.98 -8.68 27.39
C TYR A 19 -2.41 -8.15 27.42
N LEU A 20 -2.77 -7.35 26.43
CA LEU A 20 -4.13 -6.76 26.32
C LEU A 20 -5.07 -7.56 25.42
N THR A 21 -4.70 -8.77 25.02
CA THR A 21 -5.46 -9.56 24.04
C THR A 21 -6.87 -9.90 24.53
N GLU A 22 -7.03 -10.19 25.81
CA GLU A 22 -8.34 -10.48 26.41
C GLU A 22 -9.23 -9.23 26.45
N GLU A 23 -8.70 -8.08 26.84
CA GLU A 23 -9.41 -6.79 26.83
C GLU A 23 -9.77 -6.38 25.41
N GLN A 24 -8.87 -6.59 24.45
CA GLN A 24 -9.13 -6.33 23.04
C GLN A 24 -10.26 -7.23 22.52
N ALA A 25 -10.22 -8.52 22.86
CA ALA A 25 -11.29 -9.47 22.54
C ALA A 25 -12.63 -9.01 23.12
N HIS A 26 -12.63 -8.57 24.38
CA HIS A 26 -13.83 -8.07 25.05
C HIS A 26 -14.41 -6.83 24.34
N VAL A 27 -13.58 -5.86 23.99
CA VAL A 27 -14.02 -4.64 23.27
C VAL A 27 -14.59 -4.99 21.90
N LEU A 28 -13.91 -5.85 21.14
CA LEU A 28 -14.38 -6.28 19.84
C LEU A 28 -15.70 -7.05 19.93
N GLU A 29 -15.83 -7.93 20.91
CA GLU A 29 -17.07 -8.71 21.13
C GLU A 29 -18.25 -7.81 21.50
N HIS A 30 -18.06 -6.91 22.46
CA HIS A 30 -19.17 -6.16 23.06
C HIS A 30 -19.44 -4.81 22.42
N GLN A 31 -18.50 -4.23 21.70
CA GLN A 31 -18.68 -2.93 21.03
C GLN A 31 -18.72 -3.06 19.52
N PHE A 32 -17.66 -3.61 18.92
CA PHE A 32 -17.56 -3.69 17.46
C PHE A 32 -18.68 -4.54 16.84
N PHE A 33 -18.91 -5.75 17.34
CA PHE A 33 -19.99 -6.60 16.84
C PHE A 33 -21.39 -6.09 17.22
N THR A 34 -21.53 -5.32 18.30
CA THR A 34 -22.81 -4.66 18.63
C THR A 34 -23.14 -3.59 17.60
N ILE A 35 -22.14 -2.75 17.22
CA ILE A 35 -22.34 -1.77 16.14
C ILE A 35 -22.79 -2.45 14.84
N LEU A 36 -22.19 -3.59 14.48
CA LEU A 36 -22.58 -4.31 13.27
C LEU A 36 -24.00 -4.87 13.31
N LYS A 37 -24.53 -5.18 14.51
CA LYS A 37 -25.93 -5.62 14.67
C LYS A 37 -26.92 -4.49 14.61
N ASP A 38 -26.55 -3.36 15.22
CA ASP A 38 -27.47 -2.23 15.43
C ASP A 38 -27.51 -1.29 14.22
N GLU A 39 -26.43 -1.27 13.43
CA GLU A 39 -26.30 -0.40 12.27
C GLU A 39 -26.31 -1.23 10.97
N ASN A 40 -27.01 -0.72 9.96
CA ASN A 40 -26.97 -1.34 8.64
C ASN A 40 -25.66 -0.97 7.94
N ILE A 41 -24.62 -1.78 8.13
CA ILE A 41 -23.28 -1.57 7.57
C ILE A 41 -23.14 -2.37 6.27
N ASP A 42 -22.82 -1.69 5.17
CA ASP A 42 -22.59 -2.31 3.86
C ASP A 42 -21.17 -2.88 3.74
N GLY A 43 -20.19 -2.36 4.51
CA GLY A 43 -18.82 -2.84 4.51
C GLY A 43 -17.97 -2.22 5.62
N ILE A 44 -16.87 -2.87 5.96
CA ILE A 44 -15.95 -2.45 7.01
C ILE A 44 -14.61 -2.07 6.35
N LEU A 45 -14.08 -0.88 6.67
CA LEU A 45 -12.76 -0.43 6.26
C LEU A 45 -11.82 -0.49 7.46
N LEU A 46 -10.83 -1.38 7.43
CA LEU A 46 -9.81 -1.54 8.47
C LEU A 46 -8.47 -1.00 7.95
N ALA A 47 -8.10 0.17 8.44
CA ALA A 47 -7.00 0.97 7.91
C ALA A 47 -5.70 0.80 8.71
N GLY A 48 -5.12 -0.39 8.65
CA GLY A 48 -3.77 -0.67 9.14
C GLY A 48 -3.66 -1.01 10.62
N ASP A 49 -2.46 -1.46 10.98
CA ASP A 49 -2.03 -1.84 12.33
C ASP A 49 -2.99 -2.82 13.01
N ILE A 50 -3.28 -3.90 12.30
CA ILE A 50 -4.12 -5.00 12.78
C ILE A 50 -3.43 -5.69 13.97
N PHE A 51 -2.14 -5.94 13.84
CA PHE A 51 -1.30 -6.53 14.89
C PHE A 51 -0.34 -5.50 15.47
N ASP A 52 0.04 -5.66 16.74
CA ASP A 52 1.02 -4.81 17.42
C ASP A 52 2.45 -4.98 16.89
N ARG A 53 2.72 -6.08 16.17
CA ARG A 53 4.03 -6.39 15.58
C ARG A 53 3.90 -7.31 14.37
N ALA A 54 4.88 -7.25 13.47
CA ALA A 54 4.93 -8.06 12.24
C ALA A 54 4.96 -9.58 12.48
N VAL A 55 5.35 -10.03 13.67
CA VAL A 55 5.24 -11.42 14.14
C VAL A 55 4.37 -11.41 15.40
N PRO A 56 3.04 -11.49 15.26
CA PRO A 56 2.14 -11.42 16.39
C PRO A 56 2.21 -12.70 17.25
N PRO A 57 1.81 -12.63 18.53
CA PRO A 57 1.65 -13.81 19.37
C PRO A 57 0.48 -14.67 18.88
N ILE A 58 0.47 -15.93 19.28
CA ILE A 58 -0.53 -16.92 18.83
C ILE A 58 -1.94 -16.46 19.19
N GLU A 59 -2.13 -15.96 20.40
CA GLU A 59 -3.42 -15.51 20.92
C GLU A 59 -4.01 -14.34 20.08
N ALA A 60 -3.16 -13.48 19.53
CA ALA A 60 -3.60 -12.41 18.64
C ALA A 60 -4.01 -12.96 17.26
N ILE A 61 -3.33 -13.98 16.76
CA ILE A 61 -3.68 -14.66 15.51
C ILE A 61 -5.03 -15.37 15.66
N GLU A 62 -5.23 -16.07 16.77
CA GLU A 62 -6.49 -16.77 17.07
C GLU A 62 -7.65 -15.79 17.20
N LEU A 63 -7.42 -14.66 17.86
CA LEU A 63 -8.43 -13.57 17.94
C LEU A 63 -8.78 -13.02 16.56
N TRP A 64 -7.78 -12.73 15.73
CA TRP A 64 -7.99 -12.28 14.35
C TRP A 64 -8.77 -13.30 13.53
N ASP A 65 -8.38 -14.57 13.57
CA ASP A 65 -9.06 -15.66 12.87
C ASP A 65 -10.53 -15.77 13.28
N SER A 66 -10.81 -15.68 14.57
CA SER A 66 -12.19 -15.68 15.11
C SER A 66 -13.01 -14.52 14.57
N ILE A 67 -12.42 -13.31 14.52
CA ILE A 67 -13.11 -12.11 14.02
C ILE A 67 -13.45 -12.25 12.54
N ILE A 68 -12.47 -12.57 11.69
CA ILE A 68 -12.71 -12.67 10.24
C ILE A 68 -13.66 -13.80 9.89
N THR A 69 -13.58 -14.92 10.63
CA THR A 69 -14.51 -16.05 10.46
C THR A 69 -15.93 -15.62 10.76
N ARG A 70 -16.16 -14.92 11.86
CA ARG A 70 -17.51 -14.41 12.21
C ARG A 70 -18.02 -13.38 11.20
N LEU A 71 -17.18 -12.46 10.77
CA LEU A 71 -17.55 -11.50 9.74
C LEU A 71 -17.98 -12.19 8.43
N ALA A 72 -17.24 -13.21 8.00
CA ALA A 72 -17.52 -13.93 6.78
C ALA A 72 -18.74 -14.86 6.89
N MET A 73 -18.91 -15.57 8.01
CA MET A 73 -19.90 -16.63 8.14
C MET A 73 -21.20 -16.18 8.79
N ASP A 74 -21.11 -15.40 9.87
CA ASP A 74 -22.28 -15.02 10.68
C ASP A 74 -22.88 -13.71 10.21
N TYR A 75 -22.05 -12.67 10.04
CA TYR A 75 -22.51 -11.32 9.68
C TYR A 75 -22.63 -11.11 8.18
N LYS A 76 -21.77 -11.76 7.40
CA LYS A 76 -21.68 -11.62 5.93
C LYS A 76 -21.48 -10.16 5.49
N VAL A 77 -20.76 -9.39 6.30
CA VAL A 77 -20.38 -8.01 6.01
C VAL A 77 -18.97 -8.00 5.41
N PRO A 78 -18.77 -7.46 4.21
CA PRO A 78 -17.46 -7.39 3.59
C PRO A 78 -16.48 -6.58 4.43
N LEU A 79 -15.24 -7.09 4.54
CA LEU A 79 -14.12 -6.45 5.23
C LEU A 79 -13.03 -6.10 4.24
N PHE A 80 -12.62 -4.84 4.22
CA PHE A 80 -11.56 -4.30 3.39
C PHE A 80 -10.40 -3.86 4.29
N VAL A 81 -9.26 -4.53 4.16
CA VAL A 81 -8.10 -4.38 5.06
C VAL A 81 -6.90 -3.91 4.29
N VAL A 82 -6.22 -2.89 4.78
CA VAL A 82 -4.87 -2.56 4.37
C VAL A 82 -3.90 -2.78 5.53
N SER A 83 -2.64 -3.14 5.24
CA SER A 83 -1.62 -3.25 6.28
C SER A 83 -1.16 -1.89 6.76
N GLY A 84 -0.82 -1.79 8.05
CA GLY A 84 -0.11 -0.69 8.65
C GLY A 84 1.40 -0.94 8.74
N ASN A 85 2.11 -0.05 9.44
CA ASN A 85 3.56 -0.16 9.61
C ASN A 85 3.99 -1.23 10.64
N HIS A 86 3.09 -1.63 11.53
CA HIS A 86 3.32 -2.71 12.49
C HIS A 86 3.08 -4.09 11.88
N ASP A 87 2.30 -4.19 10.81
CA ASP A 87 1.89 -5.44 10.21
C ASP A 87 2.99 -6.10 9.37
N GLY A 88 3.02 -7.42 9.37
CA GLY A 88 3.76 -8.19 8.38
C GLY A 88 2.94 -8.33 7.09
N ALA A 89 3.14 -7.43 6.13
CA ALA A 89 2.34 -7.30 4.91
C ALA A 89 2.07 -8.65 4.21
N GLU A 90 3.12 -9.44 3.97
CA GLU A 90 3.03 -10.73 3.29
C GLU A 90 2.33 -11.80 4.16
N ARG A 91 2.47 -11.71 5.49
CA ARG A 91 1.79 -12.63 6.42
C ARG A 91 0.31 -12.34 6.50
N LEU A 92 -0.06 -11.07 6.49
CA LEU A 92 -1.46 -10.66 6.52
C LEU A 92 -2.21 -11.13 5.25
N GLU A 93 -1.51 -11.22 4.11
CA GLU A 93 -2.08 -11.70 2.85
C GLU A 93 -2.18 -13.22 2.71
N VAL A 94 -1.77 -14.00 3.70
CA VAL A 94 -1.89 -15.47 3.63
C VAL A 94 -3.37 -15.86 3.44
N GLY A 95 -3.63 -16.61 2.39
CA GLY A 95 -5.00 -17.04 2.04
C GLY A 95 -5.86 -15.96 1.37
N ARG A 96 -5.32 -14.78 1.01
CA ARG A 96 -6.03 -13.63 0.44
C ARG A 96 -7.05 -14.00 -0.65
N SER A 97 -6.66 -14.88 -1.59
CA SER A 97 -7.56 -15.27 -2.69
C SER A 97 -8.77 -16.08 -2.22
N MET A 98 -8.62 -16.90 -1.18
CA MET A 98 -9.73 -17.65 -0.57
C MET A 98 -10.61 -16.74 0.28
N LEU A 99 -10.00 -15.91 1.11
CA LEU A 99 -10.68 -14.94 1.97
C LEU A 99 -11.52 -13.97 1.14
N GLY A 100 -11.00 -13.51 -0.01
CA GLY A 100 -11.74 -12.65 -0.93
C GLY A 100 -13.04 -13.24 -1.45
N GLN A 101 -13.13 -14.57 -1.60
CA GLN A 101 -14.38 -15.25 -1.99
C GLN A 101 -15.42 -15.25 -0.85
N SER A 102 -14.98 -15.05 0.37
CA SER A 102 -15.83 -14.94 1.56
C SER A 102 -16.08 -13.48 1.97
N GLY A 103 -15.70 -12.51 1.13
CA GLY A 103 -15.90 -11.08 1.39
C GLY A 103 -14.80 -10.44 2.25
N ILE A 104 -13.72 -11.15 2.54
CA ILE A 104 -12.57 -10.60 3.30
C ILE A 104 -11.46 -10.23 2.33
N HIS A 105 -11.31 -8.94 2.04
CA HIS A 105 -10.35 -8.42 1.07
C HIS A 105 -9.17 -7.78 1.78
N ILE A 106 -7.96 -8.29 1.54
CA ILE A 106 -6.73 -7.87 2.23
C ILE A 106 -5.69 -7.39 1.21
N TRP A 107 -5.15 -6.21 1.43
CA TRP A 107 -4.04 -5.61 0.70
C TRP A 107 -2.90 -5.30 1.67
N GLY A 108 -1.98 -6.23 1.82
CA GLY A 108 -0.79 -6.06 2.64
C GLY A 108 0.35 -5.40 1.86
N SER A 109 0.50 -5.76 0.59
CA SER A 109 1.57 -5.27 -0.27
C SER A 109 1.07 -4.28 -1.32
N PRO A 110 1.84 -3.20 -1.65
CA PRO A 110 1.49 -2.27 -2.71
C PRO A 110 1.36 -2.95 -4.08
N HIS A 111 2.04 -4.06 -4.32
CA HIS A 111 1.90 -4.84 -5.56
C HIS A 111 0.48 -5.31 -5.84
N HIS A 112 -0.31 -5.53 -4.81
CA HIS A 112 -1.68 -6.00 -4.91
C HIS A 112 -2.73 -4.87 -4.84
N ALA A 113 -2.28 -3.66 -4.50
CA ALA A 113 -3.12 -2.49 -4.27
C ALA A 113 -3.14 -1.49 -5.46
N LEU A 114 -2.51 -1.84 -6.59
CA LEU A 114 -2.35 -0.93 -7.74
C LEU A 114 -3.65 -0.63 -8.50
N LYS A 115 -4.72 -1.36 -8.23
CA LYS A 115 -5.99 -1.19 -8.91
C LYS A 115 -7.10 -0.97 -7.90
N PRO A 116 -8.03 -0.03 -8.18
CA PRO A 116 -9.24 0.09 -7.40
C PRO A 116 -10.03 -1.22 -7.37
N PHE A 117 -10.65 -1.48 -6.24
CA PHE A 117 -11.58 -2.57 -6.06
C PHE A 117 -13.01 -2.05 -6.22
N GLU A 118 -13.76 -2.58 -7.17
CA GLU A 118 -15.17 -2.23 -7.34
C GLU A 118 -16.02 -3.00 -6.34
N PHE A 119 -16.73 -2.28 -5.50
CA PHE A 119 -17.67 -2.82 -4.53
C PHE A 119 -19.10 -2.39 -4.90
N GLU A 120 -20.01 -3.35 -4.97
CA GLU A 120 -21.43 -3.12 -5.22
C GLU A 120 -22.21 -3.30 -3.91
N GLY A 121 -22.68 -2.18 -3.35
CA GLY A 121 -23.49 -2.17 -2.15
C GLY A 121 -24.97 -1.89 -2.44
N THR A 122 -25.73 -1.59 -1.39
CA THR A 122 -27.19 -1.39 -1.47
C THR A 122 -27.59 -0.22 -2.37
N ASP A 123 -26.79 0.84 -2.44
CA ASP A 123 -27.14 2.09 -3.12
C ASP A 123 -26.37 2.30 -4.43
N GLY A 124 -25.66 1.27 -4.91
CA GLY A 124 -24.88 1.33 -6.15
C GLY A 124 -23.46 0.85 -6.01
N LYS A 125 -22.55 1.32 -6.89
CA LYS A 125 -21.15 0.91 -6.95
C LYS A 125 -20.24 1.99 -6.39
N VAL A 126 -19.19 1.57 -5.69
CA VAL A 126 -18.08 2.43 -5.26
C VAL A 126 -16.75 1.78 -5.65
N ALA A 127 -15.76 2.60 -5.92
CA ALA A 127 -14.39 2.16 -6.10
C ALA A 127 -13.62 2.38 -4.79
N ILE A 128 -13.08 1.31 -4.24
CA ILE A 128 -12.21 1.36 -3.06
C ILE A 128 -10.77 1.32 -3.56
N CYS A 129 -10.00 2.36 -3.27
CA CYS A 129 -8.58 2.45 -3.61
C CYS A 129 -7.75 2.08 -2.37
N PRO A 130 -7.31 0.83 -2.22
CA PRO A 130 -6.53 0.42 -1.06
C PRO A 130 -5.12 1.01 -1.12
N MET A 131 -4.65 1.58 -0.02
CA MET A 131 -3.28 2.10 0.10
C MET A 131 -2.65 1.54 1.38
N PRO A 132 -2.01 0.35 1.31
CA PRO A 132 -1.30 -0.22 2.45
C PRO A 132 -0.06 0.62 2.79
N PHE A 133 0.34 0.62 4.05
CA PHE A 133 1.62 1.20 4.44
C PHE A 133 2.75 0.57 3.63
N SER A 134 3.60 1.41 3.05
CA SER A 134 4.72 0.93 2.25
C SER A 134 5.84 1.96 2.22
N GLU A 135 7.07 1.47 2.31
CA GLU A 135 8.24 2.31 2.08
C GLU A 135 8.27 2.76 0.61
N PRO A 136 8.75 3.99 0.32
CA PRO A 136 8.79 4.55 -1.04
C PRO A 136 9.43 3.62 -2.07
N ARG A 137 10.49 2.92 -1.68
CA ARG A 137 11.16 1.94 -2.52
C ARG A 137 10.24 0.79 -2.96
N ARG A 138 9.45 0.24 -2.05
CA ARG A 138 8.51 -0.87 -2.36
C ARG A 138 7.39 -0.41 -3.28
N ILE A 139 6.93 0.83 -3.12
CA ILE A 139 5.95 1.44 -4.03
C ILE A 139 6.58 1.62 -5.42
N GLY A 140 7.81 2.12 -5.49
CA GLY A 140 8.56 2.25 -6.73
C GLY A 140 8.73 0.92 -7.47
N GLU A 141 9.08 -0.15 -6.75
CA GLU A 141 9.17 -1.52 -7.28
C GLU A 141 7.81 -2.01 -7.81
N ALA A 142 6.74 -1.81 -7.06
CA ALA A 142 5.39 -2.19 -7.47
C ALA A 142 4.92 -1.47 -8.75
N LEU A 143 5.30 -0.21 -8.91
CA LEU A 143 5.01 0.59 -10.10
C LEU A 143 5.99 0.35 -11.27
N GLY A 144 6.97 -0.55 -11.11
CA GLY A 144 8.02 -0.80 -12.11
C GLY A 144 9.03 0.33 -12.23
N LEU A 145 9.11 1.22 -11.23
CA LEU A 145 10.10 2.29 -11.12
C LEU A 145 11.35 1.71 -10.45
N SER A 146 12.10 0.84 -11.11
CA SER A 146 13.37 0.38 -10.56
C SER A 146 14.40 1.51 -10.63
N SER A 147 15.26 1.60 -9.63
CA SER A 147 16.35 2.60 -9.57
C SER A 147 17.22 2.61 -10.83
N ALA A 148 17.39 1.46 -11.49
CA ALA A 148 18.07 1.34 -12.77
C ALA A 148 17.34 2.08 -13.91
N ASN A 149 16.00 2.03 -13.96
CA ASN A 149 15.21 2.73 -14.97
C ASN A 149 15.16 4.25 -14.72
N THR A 150 15.17 4.67 -13.46
CA THR A 150 15.21 6.09 -13.09
C THR A 150 16.56 6.69 -13.44
N VAL A 151 17.67 6.00 -13.16
CA VAL A 151 19.02 6.43 -13.55
C VAL A 151 19.17 6.49 -15.07
N LEU A 152 18.69 5.49 -15.82
CA LEU A 152 18.72 5.49 -17.28
C LEU A 152 17.88 6.64 -17.89
N ALA A 153 16.68 6.92 -17.36
CA ALA A 153 15.85 8.03 -17.81
C ALA A 153 16.49 9.39 -17.49
N THR A 154 17.13 9.53 -16.34
CA THR A 154 17.85 10.75 -15.95
C THR A 154 19.09 10.96 -16.81
N VAL A 155 19.86 9.91 -17.09
CA VAL A 155 21.04 9.97 -17.97
C VAL A 155 20.64 10.27 -19.42
N GLN A 156 19.54 9.72 -19.92
CA GLN A 156 19.02 10.01 -21.26
C GLN A 156 18.52 11.46 -21.39
N ASN A 157 17.90 12.01 -20.34
CA ASN A 157 17.46 13.41 -20.30
C ASN A 157 18.63 14.39 -20.15
N LEU A 158 19.69 14.03 -19.44
CA LEU A 158 20.92 14.83 -19.35
C LEU A 158 21.77 14.79 -20.62
N GLY A 159 21.66 13.74 -21.43
CA GLY A 159 22.35 13.59 -22.71
C GLY A 159 21.83 14.51 -23.84
N SER A 160 20.69 15.17 -23.64
CA SER A 160 20.11 16.11 -24.62
C SER A 160 20.51 17.57 -24.44
N VAL A 161 21.33 17.89 -23.44
CA VAL A 161 21.92 19.23 -23.29
C VAL A 161 23.19 19.30 -24.11
N GLU A 162 23.09 19.89 -25.32
CA GLU A 162 24.23 20.19 -26.19
C GLU A 162 25.20 21.12 -25.46
N THR A 163 26.30 20.59 -24.93
CA THR A 163 27.43 21.38 -24.50
C THR A 163 28.31 21.68 -25.69
N LYS A 164 28.17 22.84 -26.28
CA LYS A 164 29.16 23.45 -27.17
C LYS A 164 30.39 23.84 -26.35
N THR A 165 31.33 22.91 -26.18
CA THR A 165 32.64 23.25 -25.70
C THR A 165 33.70 22.66 -26.65
N LYS A 166 34.45 23.58 -27.29
CA LYS A 166 35.61 23.28 -28.12
C LYS A 166 36.72 22.65 -27.26
N ALA A 167 36.99 21.39 -27.44
CA ALA A 167 38.12 20.73 -26.81
C ALA A 167 39.32 20.65 -27.80
N LYS A 168 40.45 21.21 -27.40
CA LYS A 168 41.75 20.99 -28.03
C LYS A 168 42.33 19.63 -27.58
N SER A 169 42.70 18.83 -28.56
CA SER A 169 43.40 17.56 -28.45
C SER A 169 44.68 17.64 -27.63
N LYS A 170 44.88 16.69 -26.68
CA LYS A 170 46.19 16.07 -26.42
C LYS A 170 46.00 14.61 -25.98
N ARG A 171 46.68 13.74 -26.69
CA ARG A 171 46.69 12.29 -26.67
C ARG A 171 47.66 11.81 -25.61
N SER A 172 47.28 10.96 -24.66
CA SER A 172 48.16 10.00 -24.02
C SER A 172 47.37 8.74 -23.63
N LYS A 173 48.01 7.60 -23.84
CA LYS A 173 47.50 6.25 -23.71
C LYS A 173 47.62 5.78 -22.25
N SER A 174 46.57 5.27 -21.65
CA SER A 174 46.65 4.12 -20.75
C SER A 174 45.28 3.38 -20.80
N LYS A 175 45.37 2.06 -20.93
CA LYS A 175 44.21 1.16 -20.95
C LYS A 175 43.88 0.86 -19.49
N GLU A 176 42.87 1.48 -18.95
CA GLU A 176 42.13 0.99 -17.79
C GLU A 176 40.77 0.48 -18.27
N SER A 177 40.36 -0.67 -17.76
CA SER A 177 39.11 -1.31 -18.18
C SER A 177 37.96 -0.52 -17.61
N PHE A 178 36.84 -0.51 -18.31
CA PHE A 178 35.61 0.17 -17.92
C PHE A 178 35.08 -0.30 -16.55
N GLN A 179 35.54 -1.46 -16.09
CA GLN A 179 35.20 -2.06 -14.80
C GLN A 179 35.94 -1.37 -13.63
N ASP A 180 37.20 -0.97 -13.83
CA ASP A 180 38.03 -0.33 -12.79
C ASP A 180 37.62 1.13 -12.53
N ILE A 181 36.94 1.77 -13.49
CA ILE A 181 36.39 3.13 -13.36
C ILE A 181 35.09 3.15 -12.51
N ILE A 182 34.30 2.07 -12.54
CA ILE A 182 33.06 1.98 -11.79
C ILE A 182 33.33 1.69 -10.31
N GLU A 183 34.35 0.90 -9.98
CA GLU A 183 34.62 0.54 -8.58
C GLU A 183 35.42 1.59 -7.79
N GLY A 184 36.16 2.49 -8.47
CA GLY A 184 37.00 3.48 -7.80
C GLY A 184 36.42 4.87 -7.60
N SER A 185 35.37 5.24 -8.34
CA SER A 185 34.83 6.62 -8.36
C SER A 185 33.43 6.82 -7.84
N LEU A 186 32.66 5.74 -7.63
CA LEU A 186 31.24 5.86 -7.27
C LEU A 186 30.95 5.61 -5.79
N PHE A 187 31.91 5.17 -5.00
CA PHE A 187 31.69 4.80 -3.60
C PHE A 187 32.39 5.66 -2.55
N ALA A 188 33.16 6.67 -2.94
CA ALA A 188 33.93 7.44 -1.98
C ALA A 188 33.28 8.71 -1.46
N ASP A 189 32.25 9.27 -2.13
CA ASP A 189 31.64 10.58 -1.77
C ASP A 189 30.11 10.62 -1.76
N VAL A 190 29.40 9.49 -1.69
CA VAL A 190 27.93 9.43 -1.66
C VAL A 190 27.39 8.93 -0.31
N GLU A 191 28.19 8.96 0.73
CA GLU A 191 27.67 8.73 2.07
C GLU A 191 27.06 10.02 2.63
N ALA A 192 25.72 10.07 2.72
CA ALA A 192 24.91 10.85 3.64
C ALA A 192 24.03 12.01 3.11
N THR A 193 24.00 12.39 1.84
CA THR A 193 23.16 13.54 1.44
C THR A 193 22.10 13.27 0.35
N ASN A 194 22.11 12.12 -0.33
CA ASN A 194 21.19 11.87 -1.46
C ASN A 194 20.12 10.78 -1.22
N ALA A 195 20.12 10.09 -0.09
CA ALA A 195 19.11 9.06 0.19
C ALA A 195 17.74 9.66 0.46
N GLU A 196 17.66 10.76 1.23
CA GLU A 196 16.38 11.40 1.57
C GLU A 196 15.70 12.09 0.38
N SER A 197 16.47 12.69 -0.56
CA SER A 197 15.89 13.35 -1.74
C SER A 197 15.34 12.36 -2.77
N THR A 198 16.00 11.23 -2.98
CA THR A 198 15.51 10.19 -3.92
C THR A 198 14.28 9.46 -3.40
N ASP A 199 14.18 9.23 -2.11
CA ASP A 199 13.02 8.58 -1.50
C ASP A 199 11.78 9.48 -1.55
N THR A 200 11.96 10.79 -1.36
CA THR A 200 10.88 11.79 -1.48
C THR A 200 10.38 11.89 -2.93
N GLU A 201 11.28 11.96 -3.91
CA GLU A 201 10.90 12.01 -5.33
C GLU A 201 10.18 10.72 -5.77
N ILE A 202 10.63 9.54 -5.32
CA ILE A 202 9.95 8.28 -5.60
C ILE A 202 8.57 8.25 -4.96
N ALA A 203 8.42 8.75 -3.75
CA ALA A 203 7.14 8.83 -3.07
C ALA A 203 6.15 9.74 -3.80
N ASP A 204 6.60 10.91 -4.27
CA ASP A 204 5.77 11.87 -5.01
C ASP A 204 5.32 11.29 -6.36
N ILE A 205 6.23 10.67 -7.13
CA ILE A 205 5.91 10.02 -8.40
C ILE A 205 4.96 8.84 -8.18
N ALA A 206 5.18 8.06 -7.13
CA ALA A 206 4.33 6.93 -6.78
C ALA A 206 2.93 7.38 -6.41
N THR A 207 2.80 8.42 -5.60
CA THR A 207 1.51 9.01 -5.22
C THR A 207 0.76 9.54 -6.44
N GLN A 208 1.42 10.33 -7.30
CA GLN A 208 0.81 10.84 -8.53
C GLN A 208 0.34 9.73 -9.47
N ARG A 209 1.13 8.66 -9.65
CA ARG A 209 0.71 7.51 -10.48
C ARG A 209 -0.44 6.74 -9.87
N TYR A 210 -0.45 6.60 -8.57
CA TYR A 210 -1.56 5.97 -7.86
C TYR A 210 -2.85 6.77 -8.05
N GLU A 211 -2.80 8.09 -7.86
CA GLU A 211 -3.91 9.00 -8.10
C GLU A 211 -4.41 8.92 -9.56
N GLN A 212 -3.50 8.96 -10.54
CA GLN A 212 -3.84 8.81 -11.96
C GLN A 212 -4.51 7.45 -12.28
N ASN A 213 -4.06 6.36 -11.65
CA ASN A 213 -4.70 5.06 -11.82
C ASN A 213 -6.11 5.03 -11.22
N CYS A 214 -6.31 5.65 -10.05
CA CYS A 214 -7.62 5.80 -9.44
C CYS A 214 -8.54 6.69 -10.30
N GLU A 215 -8.06 7.84 -10.75
CA GLU A 215 -8.80 8.75 -11.63
C GLU A 215 -9.15 8.11 -12.98
N SER A 216 -8.23 7.40 -13.61
CA SER A 216 -8.48 6.71 -14.89
C SER A 216 -9.55 5.64 -14.78
N THR A 217 -9.62 4.94 -13.65
CA THR A 217 -10.65 3.94 -13.38
C THR A 217 -12.00 4.60 -13.08
N LEU A 218 -12.01 5.73 -12.35
CA LEU A 218 -13.21 6.50 -12.08
C LEU A 218 -13.77 7.17 -13.34
N ASN A 219 -12.92 7.64 -14.25
CA ASN A 219 -13.33 8.25 -15.52
C ASN A 219 -13.86 7.24 -16.56
N LEU A 220 -13.57 5.95 -16.41
CA LEU A 220 -14.14 4.90 -17.28
C LEU A 220 -15.63 4.62 -16.98
N HIS A 221 -16.13 5.05 -15.81
CA HIS A 221 -17.56 4.99 -15.48
C HIS A 221 -18.10 6.43 -15.42
N ASN A 222 -18.48 6.96 -16.60
CA ASN A 222 -19.14 8.24 -16.82
C ASN A 222 -20.02 8.70 -15.66
N TYR A 223 -19.48 9.50 -14.74
CA TYR A 223 -20.26 10.23 -13.75
C TYR A 223 -21.28 11.16 -14.42
N ASP A 224 -20.97 11.67 -15.64
CA ASP A 224 -21.85 12.54 -16.40
C ASP A 224 -23.12 11.84 -16.96
N GLN A 225 -23.11 10.52 -17.12
CA GLN A 225 -24.33 9.80 -17.55
C GLN A 225 -25.31 9.51 -16.42
N MET A 226 -24.87 9.50 -15.17
CA MET A 226 -25.78 9.30 -14.02
C MET A 226 -26.55 10.58 -13.65
N TYR A 227 -26.00 11.75 -13.92
CA TYR A 227 -26.67 13.02 -13.64
C TYR A 227 -27.70 13.45 -14.70
N GLN A 228 -27.59 12.96 -15.93
CA GLN A 228 -28.56 13.27 -17.00
C GLN A 228 -29.76 12.33 -17.04
N ALA A 229 -29.69 11.16 -16.40
CA ALA A 229 -30.82 10.22 -16.35
C ALA A 229 -31.85 10.50 -15.22
N GLY A 230 -31.63 11.50 -14.40
CA GLY A 230 -32.51 11.89 -13.28
C GLY A 230 -33.28 13.18 -13.47
N SER A 231 -33.32 13.73 -14.70
CA SER A 231 -34.01 14.98 -15.01
C SER A 231 -35.05 14.89 -16.14
N ASP A 232 -35.71 13.74 -16.25
CA ASP A 232 -36.94 13.57 -17.04
C ASP A 232 -38.09 13.02 -16.19
#